data_82f068458560ef33bc8bcb460a221743
#
_entry.id   82f068458560ef33bc8bcb460a221743
#
_cell.length_a   1.000
_cell.length_b   1.000
_cell.length_c   1.000
_cell.angle_alpha   90.00
_cell.angle_beta   90.00
_cell.angle_gamma   90.00
#
_symmetry.space_group_name_H-M   'P 1'
#
loop_
_entity.id
_entity.type
_entity.pdbx_description
1 polymer ?
#
loop_
_entity_poly.entity_id
_entity_poly.type
_entity_poly.pdbx_seq_one_letter_code
_entity_poly.pdbx_strand_id
1 'polypeptide(L)'
;CKLKMPITLDFYNRFRTGTCPIGIEPYTLYTTFTAAAPEIDGLWGISVIPGTRQDDGTISHASSGAGTAAVILKGTKNPNAAWEFLKWWTSAETQFSFSNEAESLLGPTGRVAVANVEAFKKMSWKREYLTPILNAWEQVEEIPEYPGSYYVSRSLYQSFWNVVDSNKNIKDMLLKYGREANEEIERKWKQYEDRE
;
A
#
# COMPACT_ATOMS: atom_id res chain seq x y z
N CYS A 1 -17.77 -11.21 20.10
CA CYS A 1 -16.70 -12.15 19.76
C CYS A 1 -15.37 -11.39 19.74
N LYS A 2 -14.52 -11.58 20.77
CA LYS A 2 -13.17 -10.98 20.77
C LYS A 2 -12.27 -11.88 19.94
N LEU A 3 -12.23 -11.67 18.64
CA LEU A 3 -11.18 -12.22 17.81
C LEU A 3 -9.88 -11.50 18.18
N LYS A 4 -9.11 -12.04 19.11
CA LYS A 4 -7.67 -11.75 19.17
C LYS A 4 -7.07 -12.33 17.90
N MET A 5 -6.93 -11.49 16.88
CA MET A 5 -6.02 -11.85 15.80
C MET A 5 -4.61 -11.80 16.40
N PRO A 6 -3.91 -12.94 16.51
CA PRO A 6 -2.50 -12.86 16.83
C PRO A 6 -1.85 -12.01 15.75
N ILE A 7 -1.05 -11.04 16.14
CA ILE A 7 -0.12 -10.38 15.20
C ILE A 7 0.79 -11.49 14.72
N THR A 8 0.50 -12.02 13.57
CA THR A 8 1.43 -12.95 12.97
C THR A 8 2.23 -12.17 11.95
N LEU A 9 3.49 -12.00 12.26
CA LEU A 9 4.51 -11.60 11.29
C LEU A 9 4.64 -12.62 10.14
N ASP A 10 3.79 -13.64 10.10
CA ASP A 10 3.90 -14.81 9.23
C ASP A 10 2.58 -15.12 8.51
N PHE A 11 1.99 -14.07 7.87
CA PHE A 11 0.82 -14.25 7.03
C PHE A 11 1.09 -15.26 5.91
N TYR A 12 2.25 -15.20 5.26
CA TYR A 12 2.64 -16.08 4.18
C TYR A 12 2.50 -17.58 4.54
N ASN A 13 3.15 -18.04 5.62
CA ASN A 13 3.07 -19.46 6.02
C ASN A 13 1.68 -19.87 6.46
N ARG A 14 0.94 -18.99 7.11
CA ARG A 14 -0.42 -19.30 7.56
C ARG A 14 -1.43 -19.34 6.41
N PHE A 15 -1.28 -18.48 5.42
CA PHE A 15 -2.08 -18.54 4.21
C PHE A 15 -1.76 -19.82 3.42
N ARG A 16 -0.50 -20.06 3.18
CA ARG A 16 0.01 -21.26 2.51
C ARG A 16 -0.48 -22.57 3.14
N THR A 17 -0.56 -22.65 4.46
CA THR A 17 -1.06 -23.82 5.20
C THR A 17 -2.56 -23.85 5.42
N GLY A 18 -3.31 -22.84 4.93
CA GLY A 18 -4.75 -22.73 5.08
C GLY A 18 -5.24 -22.31 6.47
N THR A 19 -4.32 -21.99 7.40
CA THR A 19 -4.71 -21.57 8.76
C THR A 19 -5.14 -20.10 8.85
N CYS A 20 -4.88 -19.31 7.80
CA CYS A 20 -5.37 -17.94 7.61
C CYS A 20 -5.81 -17.77 6.16
N PRO A 21 -7.05 -18.12 5.80
CA PRO A 21 -7.49 -18.19 4.41
C PRO A 21 -7.79 -16.84 3.75
N ILE A 22 -7.79 -15.76 4.51
CA ILE A 22 -8.06 -14.39 4.03
C ILE A 22 -7.06 -13.43 4.65
N GLY A 23 -6.50 -12.51 3.85
CA GLY A 23 -5.63 -11.44 4.32
C GLY A 23 -5.81 -10.17 3.50
N ILE A 24 -5.42 -9.04 4.07
CA ILE A 24 -5.31 -7.75 3.37
C ILE A 24 -3.83 -7.45 3.26
N GLU A 25 -3.31 -7.52 2.04
CA GLU A 25 -1.89 -7.44 1.75
C GLU A 25 -1.65 -6.66 0.45
N PRO A 26 -0.45 -6.12 0.24
CA PRO A 26 -0.07 -5.53 -1.04
C PRO A 26 -0.12 -6.58 -2.16
N TYR A 27 -0.57 -6.17 -3.36
CA TYR A 27 -0.63 -7.07 -4.52
C TYR A 27 0.73 -7.71 -4.88
N THR A 28 1.82 -7.08 -4.47
CA THR A 28 3.19 -7.59 -4.67
C THR A 28 3.44 -8.95 -4.00
N LEU A 29 2.62 -9.33 -3.02
CA LEU A 29 2.65 -10.65 -2.42
C LEU A 29 2.36 -11.78 -3.44
N TYR A 30 1.68 -11.46 -4.54
CA TYR A 30 1.51 -12.36 -5.69
C TYR A 30 2.85 -12.98 -6.12
N THR A 31 3.89 -12.15 -6.28
CA THR A 31 5.22 -12.63 -6.67
C THR A 31 5.79 -13.63 -5.67
N THR A 32 5.62 -13.35 -4.38
CA THR A 32 6.07 -14.25 -3.30
C THR A 32 5.34 -15.60 -3.35
N PHE A 33 4.02 -15.61 -3.50
CA PHE A 33 3.25 -16.85 -3.58
C PHE A 33 3.58 -17.65 -4.84
N THR A 34 3.65 -16.99 -5.99
CA THR A 34 3.98 -17.65 -7.26
C THR A 34 5.37 -18.29 -7.25
N ALA A 35 6.34 -17.64 -6.60
CA ALA A 35 7.73 -18.12 -6.57
C ALA A 35 8.00 -19.16 -5.47
N ALA A 36 7.40 -18.98 -4.28
CA ALA A 36 7.80 -19.73 -3.08
C ALA A 36 6.70 -20.64 -2.51
N ALA A 37 5.49 -20.64 -3.11
CA ALA A 37 4.39 -21.50 -2.70
C ALA A 37 3.67 -22.16 -3.90
N PRO A 38 4.39 -22.87 -4.78
CA PRO A 38 3.79 -23.49 -5.96
C PRO A 38 2.71 -24.52 -5.62
N GLU A 39 2.71 -25.08 -4.44
CA GLU A 39 1.73 -26.07 -3.97
C GLU A 39 0.33 -25.49 -3.78
N ILE A 40 0.19 -24.17 -3.72
CA ILE A 40 -1.12 -23.49 -3.64
C ILE A 40 -1.47 -22.74 -4.94
N ASP A 41 -0.73 -22.93 -6.03
CA ASP A 41 -1.04 -22.27 -7.30
C ASP A 41 -2.45 -22.68 -7.79
N GLY A 42 -3.24 -21.68 -8.17
CA GLY A 42 -4.63 -21.87 -8.57
C GLY A 42 -5.63 -22.09 -7.43
N LEU A 43 -5.20 -22.14 -6.16
CA LEU A 43 -6.08 -22.32 -5.00
C LEU A 43 -6.44 -21.01 -4.31
N TRP A 44 -5.98 -19.89 -4.82
CA TRP A 44 -6.21 -18.55 -4.23
C TRP A 44 -6.47 -17.51 -5.32
N GLY A 45 -7.01 -16.37 -4.92
CA GLY A 45 -7.30 -15.27 -5.82
C GLY A 45 -7.08 -13.92 -5.15
N ILE A 46 -7.23 -12.85 -5.94
CA ILE A 46 -7.16 -11.46 -5.49
C ILE A 46 -8.53 -10.83 -5.66
N SER A 47 -8.94 -10.01 -4.71
CA SER A 47 -10.14 -9.19 -4.77
C SER A 47 -9.83 -7.79 -4.26
N VAL A 48 -10.68 -6.82 -4.59
CA VAL A 48 -10.67 -5.53 -3.92
C VAL A 48 -10.95 -5.73 -2.42
N ILE A 49 -10.50 -4.81 -1.58
CA ILE A 49 -10.78 -4.87 -0.13
C ILE A 49 -12.28 -4.78 0.13
N PRO A 50 -12.79 -5.31 1.26
CA PRO A 50 -14.17 -5.11 1.66
C PRO A 50 -14.52 -3.62 1.71
N GLY A 51 -15.65 -3.26 1.10
CA GLY A 51 -16.06 -1.87 0.98
C GLY A 51 -16.80 -1.35 2.21
N THR A 52 -16.81 -0.03 2.36
CA THR A 52 -17.59 0.71 3.35
C THR A 52 -18.78 1.37 2.67
N ARG A 53 -20.00 1.12 3.20
CA ARG A 53 -21.20 1.78 2.70
C ARG A 53 -21.18 3.26 3.06
N GLN A 54 -21.36 4.11 2.05
CA GLN A 54 -21.43 5.56 2.18
C GLN A 54 -22.87 6.03 2.46
N ASP A 55 -23.03 7.28 2.83
CA ASP A 55 -24.35 7.88 3.15
C ASP A 55 -25.28 7.92 1.94
N ASP A 56 -24.74 8.02 0.72
CA ASP A 56 -25.48 7.96 -0.55
C ASP A 56 -25.87 6.53 -0.97
N GLY A 57 -25.50 5.54 -0.18
CA GLY A 57 -25.78 4.12 -0.43
C GLY A 57 -24.75 3.41 -1.31
N THR A 58 -23.76 4.10 -1.86
CA THR A 58 -22.65 3.49 -2.61
C THR A 58 -21.72 2.70 -1.67
N ILE A 59 -20.89 1.83 -2.25
CA ILE A 59 -19.86 1.09 -1.51
C ILE A 59 -18.50 1.59 -2.00
N SER A 60 -17.75 2.21 -1.09
CA SER A 60 -16.37 2.62 -1.34
C SER A 60 -15.42 1.48 -0.97
N HIS A 61 -14.55 1.10 -1.90
CA HIS A 61 -13.44 0.17 -1.69
C HIS A 61 -12.11 0.93 -1.62
N ALA A 62 -12.16 2.22 -1.24
CA ALA A 62 -10.98 3.05 -1.12
C ALA A 62 -9.94 2.44 -0.19
N SER A 63 -8.70 2.46 -0.61
CA SER A 63 -7.55 1.98 0.15
C SER A 63 -6.37 2.91 -0.06
N SER A 64 -5.49 2.99 0.92
CA SER A 64 -4.23 3.71 0.76
C SER A 64 -3.34 3.01 -0.27
N GLY A 65 -2.69 3.81 -1.12
CA GLY A 65 -1.62 3.35 -1.99
C GLY A 65 -0.26 3.43 -1.29
N ALA A 66 0.67 2.59 -1.72
CA ALA A 66 2.07 2.74 -1.37
C ALA A 66 2.88 2.82 -2.67
N GLY A 67 3.73 3.82 -2.78
CA GLY A 67 4.55 4.03 -3.97
C GLY A 67 5.94 4.54 -3.62
N THR A 68 6.85 4.41 -4.58
CA THR A 68 8.18 5.02 -4.48
C THR A 68 8.26 6.17 -5.48
N ALA A 69 8.60 7.36 -5.00
CA ALA A 69 8.78 8.53 -5.84
C ALA A 69 10.26 8.73 -6.19
N ALA A 70 10.53 9.12 -7.43
CA ALA A 70 11.82 9.63 -7.84
C ALA A 70 11.79 11.16 -7.86
N VAL A 71 12.78 11.80 -7.22
CA VAL A 71 12.81 13.26 -7.04
C VAL A 71 14.10 13.86 -7.56
N ILE A 72 14.02 15.10 -8.03
CA ILE A 72 15.19 15.91 -8.43
C ILE A 72 15.60 16.77 -7.23
N LEU A 73 16.81 16.61 -6.75
CA LEU A 73 17.32 17.40 -5.64
C LEU A 73 17.59 18.86 -6.08
N LYS A 74 17.25 19.83 -5.21
CA LYS A 74 17.44 21.26 -5.44
C LYS A 74 18.91 21.63 -5.81
N GLY A 75 19.89 20.89 -5.29
CA GLY A 75 21.30 21.11 -5.53
C GLY A 75 21.86 20.47 -6.81
N THR A 76 21.04 19.86 -7.68
CA THR A 76 21.55 19.25 -8.91
C THR A 76 22.14 20.31 -9.86
N LYS A 77 23.27 19.99 -10.50
CA LYS A 77 23.91 20.85 -11.49
C LYS A 77 23.25 20.74 -12.88
N ASN A 78 22.49 19.67 -13.13
CA ASN A 78 21.89 19.37 -14.43
C ASN A 78 20.40 19.02 -14.29
N PRO A 79 19.52 19.96 -13.92
CA PRO A 79 18.11 19.67 -13.67
C PRO A 79 17.38 19.16 -14.92
N ASN A 80 17.71 19.71 -16.10
CA ASN A 80 17.08 19.26 -17.34
C ASN A 80 17.45 17.80 -17.69
N ALA A 81 18.72 17.41 -17.55
CA ALA A 81 19.11 16.02 -17.78
C ALA A 81 18.48 15.07 -16.75
N ALA A 82 18.37 15.49 -15.49
CA ALA A 82 17.67 14.72 -14.47
C ALA A 82 16.19 14.53 -14.81
N TRP A 83 15.54 15.57 -15.34
CA TRP A 83 14.15 15.50 -15.79
C TRP A 83 13.96 14.56 -16.99
N GLU A 84 14.86 14.61 -17.99
CA GLU A 84 14.81 13.69 -19.13
C GLU A 84 14.99 12.23 -18.66
N PHE A 85 15.90 11.98 -17.71
CA PHE A 85 16.06 10.66 -17.12
C PHE A 85 14.78 10.19 -16.40
N LEU A 86 14.12 11.05 -15.60
CA LEU A 86 12.88 10.68 -14.91
C LEU A 86 11.76 10.36 -15.90
N LYS A 87 11.60 11.16 -16.96
CA LYS A 87 10.60 10.87 -18.01
C LYS A 87 10.86 9.52 -18.68
N TRP A 88 12.12 9.25 -19.02
CA TRP A 88 12.50 7.95 -19.58
C TRP A 88 12.21 6.82 -18.59
N TRP A 89 12.67 6.93 -17.34
CA TRP A 89 12.51 5.90 -16.32
C TRP A 89 11.05 5.58 -16.00
N THR A 90 10.17 6.59 -15.99
CA THR A 90 8.74 6.42 -15.69
C THR A 90 7.89 6.10 -16.91
N SER A 91 8.48 6.03 -18.12
CA SER A 91 7.76 5.70 -19.34
C SER A 91 7.24 4.26 -19.32
N ALA A 92 6.13 4.03 -20.01
CA ALA A 92 5.53 2.70 -20.12
C ALA A 92 6.48 1.68 -20.77
N GLU A 93 7.24 2.10 -21.77
CA GLU A 93 8.19 1.26 -22.49
C GLU A 93 9.32 0.80 -21.56
N THR A 94 9.98 1.75 -20.88
CA THR A 94 11.10 1.44 -19.99
C THR A 94 10.66 0.56 -18.81
N GLN A 95 9.54 0.90 -18.16
CA GLN A 95 9.02 0.12 -17.03
C GLN A 95 8.66 -1.30 -17.44
N PHE A 96 8.01 -1.46 -18.60
CA PHE A 96 7.68 -2.77 -19.13
C PHE A 96 8.93 -3.58 -19.48
N SER A 97 9.86 -3.01 -20.26
CA SER A 97 11.08 -3.72 -20.69
C SER A 97 11.91 -4.14 -19.48
N PHE A 98 12.12 -3.23 -18.53
CA PHE A 98 12.87 -3.54 -17.31
C PHE A 98 12.25 -4.69 -16.51
N SER A 99 10.93 -4.65 -16.27
CA SER A 99 10.26 -5.71 -15.51
C SER A 99 10.23 -7.04 -16.26
N ASN A 100 10.00 -7.00 -17.57
CA ASN A 100 9.96 -8.20 -18.42
C ASN A 100 11.33 -8.87 -18.54
N GLU A 101 12.40 -8.09 -18.70
CA GLU A 101 13.76 -8.62 -18.74
C GLU A 101 14.18 -9.20 -17.38
N ALA A 102 13.89 -8.51 -16.28
CA ALA A 102 14.17 -9.02 -14.95
C ALA A 102 13.43 -10.34 -14.68
N GLU A 103 12.14 -10.42 -15.05
CA GLU A 103 11.37 -11.66 -14.92
C GLU A 103 11.89 -12.79 -15.83
N SER A 104 12.34 -12.46 -17.05
CA SER A 104 12.91 -13.44 -17.97
C SER A 104 14.22 -14.04 -17.48
N LEU A 105 15.02 -13.26 -16.76
CA LEU A 105 16.32 -13.70 -16.22
C LEU A 105 16.18 -14.43 -14.87
N LEU A 106 15.29 -13.97 -14.00
CA LEU A 106 15.20 -14.42 -12.61
C LEU A 106 13.94 -15.25 -12.32
N GLY A 107 13.11 -15.47 -13.35
CA GLY A 107 11.81 -16.09 -13.17
C GLY A 107 10.82 -15.18 -12.43
N PRO A 108 9.73 -15.72 -11.85
CA PRO A 108 8.70 -14.94 -11.16
C PRO A 108 9.22 -14.03 -10.04
N THR A 109 10.33 -14.39 -9.42
CA THR A 109 10.97 -13.57 -8.37
C THR A 109 11.54 -12.25 -8.90
N GLY A 110 11.87 -12.20 -10.19
CA GLY A 110 12.37 -11.00 -10.86
C GLY A 110 11.31 -10.00 -11.25
N ARG A 111 10.02 -10.33 -11.10
CA ARG A 111 8.93 -9.41 -11.43
C ARG A 111 8.97 -8.18 -10.55
N VAL A 112 9.23 -7.03 -11.18
CA VAL A 112 9.29 -5.74 -10.49
C VAL A 112 7.90 -5.11 -10.45
N ALA A 113 7.55 -4.50 -9.32
CA ALA A 113 6.34 -3.69 -9.21
C ALA A 113 6.52 -2.40 -10.03
N VAL A 114 5.75 -2.26 -11.09
CA VAL A 114 5.75 -1.07 -11.96
C VAL A 114 4.59 -0.15 -11.59
N ALA A 115 4.83 1.16 -11.56
CA ALA A 115 3.82 2.17 -11.26
C ALA A 115 3.07 2.66 -12.50
N ASN A 116 3.64 2.46 -13.70
CA ASN A 116 3.01 2.85 -14.94
C ASN A 116 1.91 1.86 -15.33
N VAL A 117 0.65 2.32 -15.36
CA VAL A 117 -0.53 1.48 -15.62
C VAL A 117 -0.45 0.79 -16.98
N GLU A 118 0.05 1.48 -18.02
CA GLU A 118 0.16 0.90 -19.37
C GLU A 118 1.26 -0.16 -19.42
N ALA A 119 2.35 0.02 -18.69
CA ALA A 119 3.36 -1.01 -18.52
C ALA A 119 2.79 -2.22 -17.79
N PHE A 120 2.09 -1.99 -16.69
CA PHE A 120 1.47 -3.03 -15.87
C PHE A 120 0.48 -3.91 -16.67
N LYS A 121 -0.36 -3.28 -17.50
CA LYS A 121 -1.30 -3.99 -18.38
C LYS A 121 -0.63 -4.87 -19.44
N LYS A 122 0.59 -4.52 -19.86
CA LYS A 122 1.39 -5.29 -20.84
C LYS A 122 2.12 -6.49 -20.25
N MET A 123 2.29 -6.53 -18.93
CA MET A 123 2.96 -7.63 -18.27
C MET A 123 2.14 -8.91 -18.33
N SER A 124 2.79 -10.06 -18.17
CA SER A 124 2.17 -11.40 -18.21
C SER A 124 1.35 -11.70 -16.96
N TRP A 125 0.19 -11.05 -16.85
CA TRP A 125 -0.77 -11.31 -15.78
C TRP A 125 -1.85 -12.29 -16.24
N LYS A 126 -2.22 -13.24 -15.37
CA LYS A 126 -3.52 -13.92 -15.54
C LYS A 126 -4.62 -12.88 -15.32
N ARG A 127 -5.65 -12.90 -16.18
CA ARG A 127 -6.75 -11.91 -16.14
C ARG A 127 -7.47 -11.87 -14.80
N GLU A 128 -7.59 -12.99 -14.14
CA GLU A 128 -8.20 -13.13 -12.82
C GLU A 128 -7.49 -12.34 -11.72
N TYR A 129 -6.18 -12.08 -11.86
CA TYR A 129 -5.41 -11.23 -10.95
C TYR A 129 -5.33 -9.78 -11.43
N LEU A 130 -5.17 -9.58 -12.74
CA LEU A 130 -5.02 -8.24 -13.32
C LEU A 130 -6.24 -7.34 -13.05
N THR A 131 -7.43 -7.86 -13.30
CA THR A 131 -8.66 -7.08 -13.20
C THR A 131 -8.90 -6.53 -11.78
N PRO A 132 -8.87 -7.32 -10.69
CA PRO A 132 -9.07 -6.78 -9.36
C PRO A 132 -7.95 -5.84 -8.90
N ILE A 133 -6.70 -6.03 -9.35
CA ILE A 133 -5.61 -5.10 -9.03
C ILE A 133 -5.86 -3.74 -9.69
N LEU A 134 -6.21 -3.70 -10.97
CA LEU A 134 -6.53 -2.45 -11.67
C LEU A 134 -7.74 -1.75 -11.05
N ASN A 135 -8.79 -2.49 -10.71
CA ASN A 135 -9.96 -1.94 -10.03
C ASN A 135 -9.61 -1.36 -8.65
N ALA A 136 -8.69 -1.99 -7.92
CA ALA A 136 -8.21 -1.45 -6.65
C ALA A 136 -7.41 -0.15 -6.86
N TRP A 137 -6.59 -0.08 -7.92
CA TRP A 137 -5.81 1.12 -8.24
C TRP A 137 -6.68 2.34 -8.61
N GLU A 138 -7.83 2.10 -9.26
CA GLU A 138 -8.79 3.16 -9.57
C GLU A 138 -9.44 3.77 -8.30
N GLN A 139 -9.37 3.08 -7.19
CA GLN A 139 -9.97 3.47 -5.91
C GLN A 139 -8.93 3.79 -4.83
N VAL A 140 -7.67 3.99 -5.25
CA VAL A 140 -6.62 4.41 -4.30
C VAL A 140 -6.88 5.85 -3.88
N GLU A 141 -6.94 6.06 -2.57
CA GLU A 141 -6.97 7.37 -1.94
C GLU A 141 -5.72 7.53 -1.09
N GLU A 142 -4.98 8.60 -1.33
CA GLU A 142 -3.80 8.88 -0.53
C GLU A 142 -4.18 9.47 0.83
N ILE A 143 -3.48 9.04 1.87
CA ILE A 143 -3.52 9.72 3.15
C ILE A 143 -2.70 11.00 3.01
N PRO A 144 -3.29 12.19 3.22
CA PRO A 144 -2.56 13.44 3.06
C PRO A 144 -1.31 13.51 3.95
N GLU A 145 -0.16 13.81 3.33
CA GLU A 145 1.10 14.02 4.04
C GLU A 145 1.33 15.51 4.27
N TYR A 146 1.41 15.91 5.53
CA TYR A 146 1.65 17.28 5.99
C TYR A 146 2.47 17.27 7.29
N PRO A 147 3.01 18.41 7.74
CA PRO A 147 3.76 18.47 8.97
C PRO A 147 2.98 17.86 10.14
N GLY A 148 3.52 16.81 10.75
CA GLY A 148 2.87 16.09 11.86
C GLY A 148 1.98 14.90 11.48
N SER A 149 1.70 14.65 10.20
CA SER A 149 0.82 13.55 9.74
C SER A 149 1.26 12.17 10.22
N TYR A 150 2.57 11.95 10.40
CA TYR A 150 3.11 10.70 10.96
C TYR A 150 2.46 10.31 12.29
N TYR A 151 1.98 11.29 13.06
CA TYR A 151 1.34 11.05 14.35
C TYR A 151 -0.07 10.48 14.21
N VAL A 152 -0.74 10.71 13.08
CA VAL A 152 -2.06 10.15 12.79
C VAL A 152 -2.02 8.62 12.74
N SER A 153 -1.11 8.04 11.99
CA SER A 153 -0.93 6.58 11.91
C SER A 153 -0.61 5.99 13.28
N ARG A 154 0.27 6.65 14.04
CA ARG A 154 0.59 6.25 15.42
C ARG A 154 -0.65 6.29 16.33
N SER A 155 -1.45 7.34 16.23
CA SER A 155 -2.66 7.54 17.04
C SER A 155 -3.73 6.51 16.72
N LEU A 156 -3.94 6.19 15.45
CA LEU A 156 -4.83 5.11 15.02
C LEU A 156 -4.38 3.76 15.57
N TYR A 157 -3.10 3.45 15.44
CA TYR A 157 -2.51 2.21 15.98
C TYR A 157 -2.73 2.12 17.50
N GLN A 158 -2.43 3.17 18.25
CA GLN A 158 -2.61 3.19 19.71
C GLN A 158 -4.08 3.08 20.11
N SER A 159 -4.99 3.75 19.39
CA SER A 159 -6.44 3.63 19.61
C SER A 159 -6.88 2.18 19.46
N PHE A 160 -6.50 1.54 18.37
CA PHE A 160 -6.86 0.16 18.06
C PHE A 160 -6.38 -0.81 19.15
N TRP A 161 -5.10 -0.76 19.51
CA TRP A 161 -4.53 -1.68 20.50
C TRP A 161 -5.07 -1.46 21.92
N ASN A 162 -5.33 -0.24 22.32
CA ASN A 162 -5.98 0.00 23.62
C ASN A 162 -7.38 -0.59 23.69
N VAL A 163 -8.11 -0.60 22.60
CA VAL A 163 -9.43 -1.24 22.53
C VAL A 163 -9.30 -2.76 22.55
N VAL A 164 -8.43 -3.32 21.70
CA VAL A 164 -8.32 -4.77 21.49
C VAL A 164 -7.67 -5.46 22.67
N ASP A 165 -6.53 -4.97 23.16
CA ASP A 165 -5.77 -5.61 24.23
C ASP A 165 -6.22 -5.18 25.63
N SER A 166 -6.52 -3.91 25.82
CA SER A 166 -6.81 -3.33 27.13
C SER A 166 -8.31 -3.17 27.38
N ASN A 167 -9.16 -3.57 26.42
CA ASN A 167 -10.62 -3.48 26.51
C ASN A 167 -11.17 -2.09 26.85
N LYS A 168 -10.48 -1.05 26.37
CA LYS A 168 -10.91 0.35 26.56
C LYS A 168 -12.09 0.69 25.67
N ASN A 169 -12.83 1.75 26.01
CA ASN A 169 -13.93 2.24 25.20
C ASN A 169 -13.43 2.78 23.85
N ILE A 170 -14.06 2.38 22.77
CA ILE A 170 -13.66 2.77 21.40
C ILE A 170 -13.72 4.27 21.22
N LYS A 171 -14.85 4.89 21.61
CA LYS A 171 -15.08 6.33 21.44
C LYS A 171 -14.08 7.16 22.24
N ASP A 172 -13.80 6.77 23.49
CA ASP A 172 -12.88 7.48 24.36
C ASP A 172 -11.45 7.42 23.79
N MET A 173 -11.05 6.27 23.25
CA MET A 173 -9.71 6.12 22.63
C MET A 173 -9.58 6.93 21.36
N LEU A 174 -10.58 6.92 20.48
CA LEU A 174 -10.55 7.74 19.27
C LEU A 174 -10.53 9.23 19.58
N LEU A 175 -11.34 9.69 20.54
CA LEU A 175 -11.35 11.10 20.98
C LEU A 175 -10.02 11.53 21.63
N LYS A 176 -9.45 10.66 22.45
CA LYS A 176 -8.16 10.93 23.11
C LYS A 176 -7.05 11.08 22.08
N TYR A 177 -6.84 10.05 21.29
CA TYR A 177 -5.73 10.00 20.33
C TYR A 177 -5.93 10.94 19.14
N GLY A 178 -7.18 11.26 18.78
CA GLY A 178 -7.49 12.30 17.80
C GLY A 178 -7.08 13.67 18.26
N ARG A 179 -7.31 14.03 19.54
CA ARG A 179 -6.82 15.30 20.12
C ARG A 179 -5.29 15.36 20.13
N GLU A 180 -4.63 14.31 20.61
CA GLU A 180 -3.16 14.23 20.63
C GLU A 180 -2.56 14.39 19.22
N ALA A 181 -3.20 13.80 18.20
CA ALA A 181 -2.77 13.93 16.81
C ALA A 181 -2.92 15.39 16.31
N ASN A 182 -4.05 16.04 16.60
CA ASN A 182 -4.28 17.42 16.18
C ASN A 182 -3.31 18.39 16.86
N GLU A 183 -3.05 18.23 18.16
CA GLU A 183 -2.07 19.04 18.91
C GLU A 183 -0.66 18.91 18.31
N GLU A 184 -0.25 17.71 17.90
CA GLU A 184 1.05 17.50 17.27
C GLU A 184 1.11 18.11 15.87
N ILE A 185 0.04 18.00 15.08
CA ILE A 185 -0.07 18.62 13.77
C ILE A 185 0.05 20.14 13.88
N GLU A 186 -0.72 20.76 14.78
CA GLU A 186 -0.65 22.22 15.03
C GLU A 186 0.75 22.66 15.47
N ARG A 187 1.39 21.89 16.35
CA ARG A 187 2.76 22.16 16.80
C ARG A 187 3.75 22.10 15.64
N LYS A 188 3.60 21.13 14.76
CA LYS A 188 4.49 20.96 13.59
C LYS A 188 4.28 22.02 12.54
N TRP A 189 3.04 22.43 12.30
CA TRP A 189 2.75 23.55 11.40
C TRP A 189 3.42 24.83 11.86
N LYS A 190 3.30 25.20 13.14
CA LYS A 190 4.00 26.37 13.70
C LYS A 190 5.52 26.28 13.50
N GLN A 191 6.11 25.10 13.74
CA GLN A 191 7.55 24.89 13.51
C GLN A 191 7.96 24.99 12.03
N TYR A 192 7.04 24.69 11.11
CA TYR A 192 7.27 24.81 9.67
C TYR A 192 7.21 26.29 9.25
N GLU A 193 6.20 27.02 9.67
CA GLU A 193 6.03 28.46 9.40
C GLU A 193 7.21 29.29 9.94
N ASP A 194 7.73 28.94 11.11
CA ASP A 194 8.89 29.64 11.70
C ASP A 194 10.22 29.45 10.92
N ARG A 195 10.24 28.59 9.89
CA ARG A 195 11.43 28.27 9.07
C ARG A 195 11.40 28.90 7.67
N GLU A 196 10.28 29.45 7.24
CA GLU A 196 10.13 30.20 6.01
C GLU A 196 10.41 31.70 6.20
#